data_515592695249e96a6f12770df666e4ab
#
_entry.id   515592695249e96a6f12770df666e4ab
#
_cell.length_a   1.000
_cell.length_b   1.000
_cell.length_c   1.000
_cell.angle_alpha   90.00
_cell.angle_beta   90.00
_cell.angle_gamma   90.00
#
_symmetry.space_group_name_H-M   'P 1'
#
loop_
_entity.id
_entity.type
_entity.pdbx_description
1 polymer ?
#
loop_
_entity_poly.entity_id
_entity_poly.type
_entity_poly.pdbx_seq_one_letter_code
_entity_poly.pdbx_strand_id
1 'polypeptide(L)'
;MKTGTIVLTRFPFTDLTSTKRRSAVVLSKVDGNDTDVIVGFISSVIPKTLNVTDFVLQTVDIDFYKTGLKTISVFKMNKLATLDSSIFTGELGEVSPLILEKLKICLRIALDL
;
A
#
# COMPACT_ATOMS: atom_id res chain seq x y z
N MET A 1 1.05 -14.25 -2.89
CA MET A 1 0.91 -12.88 -2.33
C MET A 1 1.01 -12.93 -0.82
N LYS A 2 1.78 -12.07 -0.22
CA LYS A 2 2.02 -12.03 1.22
C LYS A 2 1.92 -10.59 1.72
N THR A 3 1.88 -10.41 3.03
CA THR A 3 1.95 -9.07 3.65
C THR A 3 3.19 -8.35 3.16
N GLY A 4 3.03 -7.11 2.72
CA GLY A 4 4.09 -6.31 2.12
C GLY A 4 4.16 -6.35 0.61
N THR A 5 3.40 -7.22 -0.03
CA THR A 5 3.30 -7.23 -1.50
C THR A 5 2.64 -5.94 -1.98
N ILE A 6 3.17 -5.35 -3.05
CA ILE A 6 2.58 -4.18 -3.69
C ILE A 6 1.82 -4.63 -4.92
N VAL A 7 0.55 -4.26 -4.98
CA VAL A 7 -0.37 -4.67 -6.04
C VAL A 7 -0.91 -3.45 -6.77
N LEU A 8 -1.35 -3.66 -8.00
CA LEU A 8 -2.15 -2.69 -8.75
C LEU A 8 -3.61 -3.05 -8.61
N THR A 9 -4.42 -2.07 -8.28
CA THR A 9 -5.86 -2.26 -8.09
C THR A 9 -6.63 -0.97 -8.39
N ARG A 10 -7.94 -1.10 -8.54
CA ARG A 10 -8.85 0.04 -8.61
C ARG A 10 -9.32 0.34 -7.19
N PHE A 11 -9.08 1.57 -6.73
CA PHE A 11 -9.53 1.97 -5.39
C PHE A 11 -10.94 2.56 -5.47
N PRO A 12 -11.83 2.10 -4.58
CA PRO A 12 -13.22 2.58 -4.56
C PRO A 12 -13.39 3.98 -3.95
N PHE A 13 -12.32 4.59 -3.46
CA PHE A 13 -12.38 5.91 -2.80
C PHE A 13 -12.47 7.06 -3.77
N THR A 14 -12.13 6.84 -5.02
CA THR A 14 -12.12 7.86 -6.03
C THR A 14 -13.36 7.70 -6.90
N ASP A 15 -13.58 8.66 -7.74
CA ASP A 15 -14.68 8.69 -8.68
C ASP A 15 -14.95 7.30 -9.28
N LEU A 16 -16.16 6.78 -9.12
CA LEU A 16 -16.59 5.49 -9.65
C LEU A 16 -16.48 5.41 -11.17
N THR A 17 -16.37 6.56 -11.87
CA THR A 17 -16.16 6.60 -13.31
C THR A 17 -14.70 6.46 -13.68
N SER A 18 -13.77 6.56 -12.72
CA SER A 18 -12.34 6.45 -12.98
C SER A 18 -11.96 5.00 -13.19
N THR A 19 -11.27 4.73 -14.30
CA THR A 19 -10.65 3.44 -14.59
C THR A 19 -9.20 3.39 -14.12
N LYS A 20 -8.73 4.46 -13.45
CA LYS A 20 -7.34 4.60 -13.06
C LYS A 20 -6.96 3.58 -12.01
N ARG A 21 -5.87 2.86 -12.27
CA ARG A 21 -5.31 1.90 -11.33
C ARG A 21 -4.40 2.61 -10.34
N ARG A 22 -4.38 2.10 -9.11
CA ARG A 22 -3.56 2.64 -8.02
C ARG A 22 -2.73 1.53 -7.42
N SER A 23 -1.57 1.89 -6.91
CA SER A 23 -0.75 0.96 -6.13
C SER A 23 -1.29 0.88 -4.71
N ALA A 24 -1.18 -0.31 -4.14
CA ALA A 24 -1.56 -0.56 -2.75
C ALA A 24 -0.61 -1.60 -2.15
N VAL A 25 -0.42 -1.52 -0.85
CA VAL A 25 0.38 -2.51 -0.12
C VAL A 25 -0.54 -3.45 0.65
N VAL A 26 -0.29 -4.74 0.53
CA VAL A 26 -1.02 -5.78 1.26
C VAL A 26 -0.60 -5.72 2.73
N LEU A 27 -1.56 -5.54 3.62
CA LEU A 27 -1.34 -5.41 5.06
C LEU A 27 -1.85 -6.58 5.87
N SER A 28 -2.85 -7.29 5.37
CA SER A 28 -3.38 -8.46 6.06
C SER A 28 -2.62 -9.72 5.69
N LYS A 29 -2.71 -10.70 6.59
CA LYS A 29 -2.27 -12.05 6.27
C LYS A 29 -3.24 -12.64 5.24
N VAL A 30 -2.69 -13.20 4.16
CA VAL A 30 -3.49 -13.86 3.13
C VAL A 30 -3.59 -15.33 3.49
N ASP A 31 -4.81 -15.76 3.82
CA ASP A 31 -5.09 -17.14 4.19
C ASP A 31 -5.74 -17.87 3.03
N GLY A 32 -5.45 -19.19 2.88
CA GLY A 32 -5.75 -19.94 1.68
C GLY A 32 -7.21 -20.01 1.24
N ASN A 33 -8.16 -19.78 2.17
CA ASN A 33 -9.59 -19.84 1.87
C ASN A 33 -10.28 -18.47 1.81
N ASP A 34 -9.56 -17.40 2.20
CA ASP A 34 -10.13 -16.06 2.20
C ASP A 34 -9.53 -15.27 1.04
N THR A 35 -10.40 -14.73 0.19
CA THR A 35 -10.00 -13.90 -0.93
C THR A 35 -9.95 -12.41 -0.58
N ASP A 36 -10.45 -12.03 0.59
CA ASP A 36 -10.45 -10.64 1.04
C ASP A 36 -9.08 -10.27 1.59
N VAL A 37 -8.59 -9.13 1.16
CA VAL A 37 -7.27 -8.63 1.52
C VAL A 37 -7.39 -7.18 1.98
N ILE A 38 -6.81 -6.86 3.13
CA ILE A 38 -6.73 -5.48 3.60
C ILE A 38 -5.50 -4.86 2.99
N VAL A 39 -5.70 -3.73 2.32
CA VAL A 39 -4.61 -3.00 1.65
C VAL A 39 -4.57 -1.55 2.13
N GLY A 40 -3.40 -0.94 2.04
CA GLY A 40 -3.17 0.48 2.28
C GLY A 40 -2.85 1.20 0.98
N PHE A 41 -3.36 2.43 0.86
CA PHE A 41 -3.23 3.23 -0.36
C PHE A 41 -1.82 3.79 -0.49
N ILE A 42 -1.28 3.76 -1.70
CA ILE A 42 0.01 4.36 -2.05
C ILE A 42 -0.24 5.45 -3.09
N SER A 43 0.36 6.63 -2.89
CA SER A 43 0.24 7.76 -3.81
C SER A 43 1.61 8.27 -4.23
N SER A 44 1.72 8.70 -5.49
CA SER A 44 2.90 9.43 -5.97
C SER A 44 2.80 10.94 -5.71
N VAL A 45 1.65 11.40 -5.24
CA VAL A 45 1.45 12.81 -4.89
C VAL A 45 1.79 12.98 -3.41
N ILE A 46 2.92 13.64 -3.15
CA ILE A 46 3.40 13.83 -1.78
C ILE A 46 2.72 15.07 -1.21
N PRO A 47 2.00 14.94 -0.08
CA PRO A 47 1.36 16.10 0.54
C PRO A 47 2.38 17.07 1.11
N LYS A 48 2.01 18.36 1.21
CA LYS A 48 2.87 19.37 1.79
C LYS A 48 3.15 19.11 3.26
N THR A 49 2.15 18.61 3.99
CA THR A 49 2.27 18.23 5.39
C THR A 49 1.92 16.75 5.53
N LEU A 50 2.88 15.97 6.05
CA LEU A 50 2.68 14.55 6.29
C LEU A 50 1.93 14.33 7.59
N ASN A 51 1.04 13.36 7.60
CA ASN A 51 0.43 12.84 8.82
C ASN A 51 1.36 11.84 9.49
N VAL A 52 1.17 11.60 10.78
CA VAL A 52 1.95 10.57 11.50
C VAL A 52 1.68 9.16 10.98
N THR A 53 0.61 8.99 10.21
CA THR A 53 0.23 7.72 9.59
C THR A 53 0.79 7.57 8.18
N ASP A 54 1.52 8.57 7.68
CA ASP A 54 2.13 8.55 6.35
C ASP A 54 3.59 8.13 6.43
N PHE A 55 4.01 7.31 5.47
CA PHE A 55 5.41 6.94 5.31
C PHE A 55 5.84 7.24 3.88
N VAL A 56 6.88 8.06 3.73
CA VAL A 56 7.42 8.40 2.41
C VAL A 56 8.60 7.51 2.09
N LEU A 57 8.54 6.85 0.94
CA LEU A 57 9.63 6.03 0.41
C LEU A 57 10.27 6.78 -0.75
N GLN A 58 11.56 7.06 -0.61
CA GLN A 58 12.36 7.79 -1.61
C GLN A 58 12.99 6.81 -2.59
N THR A 59 13.25 7.29 -3.82
CA THR A 59 13.88 6.46 -4.84
C THR A 59 15.31 6.03 -4.47
N VAL A 60 15.96 6.78 -3.59
CA VAL A 60 17.32 6.49 -3.10
C VAL A 60 17.35 5.55 -1.90
N ASP A 61 16.18 5.22 -1.35
CA ASP A 61 16.10 4.31 -0.21
C ASP A 61 16.53 2.90 -0.61
N ILE A 62 17.18 2.21 0.33
CA ILE A 62 17.59 0.83 0.12
C ILE A 62 16.34 -0.01 -0.17
N ASP A 63 16.46 -0.88 -1.16
CA ASP A 63 15.38 -1.79 -1.58
C ASP A 63 14.18 -1.10 -2.22
N PHE A 64 14.28 0.18 -2.58
CA PHE A 64 13.23 0.84 -3.37
C PHE A 64 12.92 0.04 -4.64
N TYR A 65 13.94 -0.44 -5.33
CA TYR A 65 13.77 -1.15 -6.60
C TYR A 65 12.94 -2.44 -6.45
N LYS A 66 12.93 -3.06 -5.27
CA LYS A 66 12.15 -4.29 -5.02
C LYS A 66 10.65 -4.05 -4.98
N THR A 67 10.25 -2.80 -4.77
CA THR A 67 8.83 -2.44 -4.66
C THR A 67 8.12 -2.39 -6.01
N GLY A 68 8.88 -2.23 -7.09
CA GLY A 68 8.31 -2.02 -8.43
C GLY A 68 7.69 -0.64 -8.62
N LEU A 69 7.77 0.25 -7.63
CA LEU A 69 7.32 1.63 -7.76
C LEU A 69 8.31 2.41 -8.62
N LYS A 70 7.84 3.43 -9.32
CA LYS A 70 8.66 4.17 -10.29
C LYS A 70 9.18 5.50 -9.76
N THR A 71 8.58 6.03 -8.72
CA THR A 71 8.90 7.36 -8.21
C THR A 71 8.69 7.40 -6.70
N ILE A 72 9.15 8.48 -6.07
CA ILE A 72 8.87 8.74 -4.67
C ILE A 72 7.38 8.55 -4.39
N SER A 73 7.06 7.86 -3.31
CA SER A 73 5.70 7.45 -3.00
C SER A 73 5.42 7.62 -1.52
N VAL A 74 4.18 7.96 -1.20
CA VAL A 74 3.70 8.02 0.17
C VAL A 74 2.73 6.87 0.41
N PHE A 75 3.00 6.11 1.48
CA PHE A 75 2.14 5.03 1.95
C PHE A 75 1.22 5.61 3.02
N LYS A 76 -0.07 5.63 2.73
CA LYS A 76 -1.09 6.26 3.59
C LYS A 76 -1.78 5.19 4.42
N MET A 77 -1.27 4.95 5.61
CA MET A 77 -1.75 3.84 6.44
C MET A 77 -3.08 4.16 7.14
N ASN A 78 -3.60 5.37 6.97
CA ASN A 78 -4.97 5.71 7.37
C ASN A 78 -5.99 5.56 6.24
N LYS A 79 -5.55 5.23 5.02
CA LYS A 79 -6.43 4.95 3.88
C LYS A 79 -6.38 3.47 3.56
N LEU A 80 -7.30 2.74 4.15
CA LEU A 80 -7.36 1.28 4.06
C LEU A 80 -8.61 0.87 3.30
N ALA A 81 -8.54 -0.30 2.67
CA ALA A 81 -9.71 -0.94 2.07
C ALA A 81 -9.56 -2.45 2.20
N THR A 82 -10.68 -3.13 2.34
CA THR A 82 -10.75 -4.58 2.21
C THR A 82 -11.27 -4.89 0.82
N LEU A 83 -10.46 -5.55 0.02
CA LEU A 83 -10.74 -5.82 -1.39
C LEU A 83 -10.63 -7.30 -1.67
N ASP A 84 -11.48 -7.79 -2.57
CA ASP A 84 -11.32 -9.15 -3.10
C ASP A 84 -10.06 -9.17 -3.98
N SER A 85 -9.19 -10.15 -3.77
CA SER A 85 -7.93 -10.25 -4.50
C SER A 85 -8.12 -10.45 -6.00
N SER A 86 -9.30 -10.90 -6.43
CA SER A 86 -9.61 -11.05 -7.85
C SER A 86 -9.62 -9.73 -8.63
N ILE A 87 -9.78 -8.59 -7.94
CA ILE A 87 -9.76 -7.29 -8.61
C ILE A 87 -8.34 -6.73 -8.79
N PHE A 88 -7.33 -7.36 -8.21
CA PHE A 88 -5.96 -6.94 -8.42
C PHE A 88 -5.55 -7.27 -9.85
N THR A 89 -4.95 -6.30 -10.54
CA THR A 89 -4.57 -6.45 -11.94
C THR A 89 -3.11 -6.81 -12.12
N GLY A 90 -2.33 -6.83 -11.05
CA GLY A 90 -0.94 -7.23 -11.08
C GLY A 90 -0.25 -7.04 -9.75
N GLU A 91 0.89 -7.69 -9.60
CA GLU A 91 1.81 -7.47 -8.50
C GLU A 91 3.03 -6.72 -9.03
N LEU A 92 3.40 -5.63 -8.36
CA LEU A 92 4.55 -4.80 -8.76
C LEU A 92 5.84 -5.25 -8.11
N GLY A 93 5.77 -5.71 -6.88
CA GLY A 93 6.92 -6.09 -6.07
C GLY A 93 6.54 -6.20 -4.61
N GLU A 94 7.49 -5.92 -3.73
CA GLU A 94 7.25 -6.00 -2.29
C GLU A 94 8.11 -4.99 -1.55
N VAL A 95 7.67 -4.59 -0.36
CA VAL A 95 8.49 -3.78 0.55
C VAL A 95 9.44 -4.70 1.31
N SER A 96 10.61 -4.16 1.68
CA SER A 96 11.55 -4.90 2.52
C SER A 96 10.96 -5.12 3.93
N PRO A 97 11.48 -6.10 4.69
CA PRO A 97 11.04 -6.28 6.09
C PRO A 97 11.19 -5.01 6.94
N LEU A 98 12.25 -4.23 6.71
CA LEU A 98 12.47 -2.98 7.45
C LEU A 98 11.39 -1.95 7.12
N ILE A 99 11.06 -1.79 5.84
CA ILE A 99 10.00 -0.87 5.42
C ILE A 99 8.66 -1.35 5.98
N LEU A 100 8.39 -2.65 5.92
CA LEU A 100 7.14 -3.21 6.45
C LEU A 100 6.97 -2.89 7.93
N GLU A 101 8.03 -2.98 8.73
CA GLU A 101 7.96 -2.61 10.14
C GLU A 101 7.60 -1.13 10.34
N LYS A 102 8.14 -0.24 9.51
CA LYS A 102 7.80 1.18 9.55
C LYS A 102 6.34 1.42 9.18
N LEU A 103 5.83 0.70 8.18
CA LEU A 103 4.42 0.75 7.80
C LEU A 103 3.52 0.26 8.94
N LYS A 104 3.92 -0.79 9.64
CA LYS A 104 3.17 -1.32 10.78
C LYS A 104 3.09 -0.32 11.92
N ILE A 105 4.16 0.45 12.16
CA ILE A 105 4.13 1.51 13.17
C ILE A 105 3.08 2.55 12.79
N CYS A 106 3.08 3.03 11.54
CA CYS A 106 2.08 3.98 11.07
C CYS A 106 0.67 3.40 11.16
N LEU A 107 0.51 2.12 10.86
CA LEU A 107 -0.78 1.42 10.92
C LEU A 107 -1.31 1.33 12.35
N ARG A 108 -0.44 1.00 13.31
CA ARG A 108 -0.83 0.98 14.72
C ARG A 108 -1.32 2.35 15.18
N ILE A 109 -0.65 3.42 14.76
CA ILE A 109 -1.08 4.77 15.09
C ILE A 109 -2.45 5.05 14.45
N ALA A 110 -2.64 4.68 13.19
CA ALA A 110 -3.90 4.90 12.48
C ALA A 110 -5.07 4.18 13.14
N LEU A 111 -4.83 2.99 13.68
CA LEU A 111 -5.87 2.14 14.29
C LEU A 111 -5.90 2.25 15.82
N ASP A 112 -5.04 3.08 16.40
CA ASP A 112 -4.93 3.26 17.85
C ASP A 112 -4.67 1.93 18.60
N LEU A 113 -3.74 1.18 18.07
CA LEU A 113 -3.35 -0.11 18.66
C LEU A 113 -2.09 -0.02 19.51
#